data_752fd59f08dcf95588a112db34c772ad
#
_entry.id   752fd59f08dcf95588a112db34c772ad
#
_cell.length_a   1.000
_cell.length_b   1.000
_cell.length_c   1.000
_cell.angle_alpha   90.00
_cell.angle_beta   90.00
_cell.angle_gamma   90.00
#
_symmetry.space_group_name_H-M   'P 1'
#
loop_
_entity.id
_entity.type
_entity.pdbx_description
1 polymer ?
#
loop_
_entity_poly.entity_id
_entity_poly.type
_entity_poly.pdbx_seq_one_letter_code
_entity_poly.pdbx_strand_id
1 'polypeptide(L)'
;MFYYYCTDHFVGSYVSPQGNGALKGGKAFTVPGTYCLGDGTNAAGTLTRWVRDLLYSKELDAEKQGGENAYAVMAREAAAVPPGSDGLIMLPYIYGERSPLQDAEATGMLFGLKGTHGRAQINRAALEAVGYSTYQHLLLFEELGVPPRRIITAGGGTKNAAWMQIICDMAGMPLTIPEPFQCSSYGDAMLAALGVGALESFAALRAALPQGRILQPDQKNHEFYQEHYPIFRDLYLENRDRMHRMQK
;
A
#
# COMPACT_ATOMS: atom_id res chain seq x y z
N MET A 1 6.29 -5.74 10.46
CA MET A 1 6.19 -4.59 9.57
C MET A 1 4.74 -4.16 9.56
N PHE A 2 4.46 -2.87 9.70
CA PHE A 2 3.11 -2.31 9.68
C PHE A 2 2.96 -1.43 8.46
N TYR A 3 1.91 -1.66 7.67
CA TYR A 3 1.55 -0.81 6.55
C TYR A 3 0.28 -0.05 6.91
N TYR A 4 0.35 1.28 6.89
CA TYR A 4 -0.81 2.15 7.04
C TYR A 4 -1.25 2.65 5.68
N TYR A 5 -2.42 2.19 5.21
CA TYR A 5 -3.07 2.74 4.04
C TYR A 5 -3.99 3.88 4.47
N CYS A 6 -3.40 5.04 4.77
CA CYS A 6 -4.15 6.26 5.05
C CYS A 6 -4.68 6.87 3.75
N THR A 7 -5.57 7.86 3.87
CA THR A 7 -6.18 8.56 2.74
C THR A 7 -5.18 9.19 1.79
N ASP A 8 -4.01 9.58 2.27
CA ASP A 8 -3.04 10.36 1.50
C ASP A 8 -1.72 9.64 1.24
N HIS A 9 -1.28 8.76 2.13
CA HIS A 9 0.04 8.15 2.07
C HIS A 9 -0.03 6.66 2.41
N PHE A 10 0.87 5.91 1.81
CA PHE A 10 1.24 4.59 2.27
C PHE A 10 2.53 4.73 3.09
N VAL A 11 2.55 4.19 4.30
CA VAL A 11 3.74 4.14 5.14
C VAL A 11 4.03 2.70 5.51
N GLY A 12 5.20 2.20 5.10
CA GLY A 12 5.76 0.96 5.60
C GLY A 12 6.65 1.26 6.80
N SER A 13 6.44 0.58 7.90
CA SER A 13 7.28 0.72 9.07
C SER A 13 7.83 -0.64 9.49
N TYR A 14 9.13 -0.72 9.59
CA TYR A 14 9.83 -1.86 10.17
C TYR A 14 10.13 -1.57 11.64
N VAL A 15 9.70 -2.47 12.53
CA VAL A 15 9.98 -2.35 13.97
C VAL A 15 10.83 -3.52 14.41
N SER A 16 12.00 -3.24 14.96
CA SER A 16 12.93 -4.26 15.46
C SER A 16 13.34 -3.96 16.90
N PRO A 17 13.46 -4.97 17.78
CA PRO A 17 14.07 -4.82 19.09
C PRO A 17 15.59 -4.64 19.04
N GLN A 18 16.21 -4.92 17.92
CA GLN A 18 17.64 -4.74 17.72
C GLN A 18 17.84 -3.47 16.88
N GLY A 19 18.27 -2.40 17.55
CA GLY A 19 18.84 -1.24 16.88
C GLY A 19 20.07 -1.71 16.12
N ASN A 20 19.90 -2.05 14.85
CA ASN A 20 21.04 -2.35 14.01
C ASN A 20 21.74 -1.03 13.74
N GLY A 21 22.95 -0.84 14.28
CA GLY A 21 23.78 0.34 13.99
C GLY A 21 24.10 0.53 12.50
N ALA A 22 23.71 -0.43 11.65
CA ALA A 22 23.76 -0.37 10.21
C ALA A 22 22.58 0.42 9.60
N LEU A 23 21.46 0.59 10.31
CA LEU A 23 20.31 1.36 9.82
C LEU A 23 20.51 2.85 10.12
N LYS A 24 21.23 3.54 9.25
CA LYS A 24 21.25 5.00 9.24
C LYS A 24 19.83 5.50 9.02
N GLY A 25 19.14 5.91 10.09
CA GLY A 25 17.80 6.50 10.01
C GLY A 25 16.72 5.84 10.86
N GLY A 26 16.99 4.71 11.53
CA GLY A 26 16.04 4.12 12.48
C GLY A 26 15.81 5.07 13.67
N LYS A 27 14.55 5.44 13.91
CA LYS A 27 14.15 6.26 15.06
C LYS A 27 13.67 5.36 16.19
N ALA A 28 13.93 5.75 17.45
CA ALA A 28 13.32 5.11 18.60
C ALA A 28 11.79 5.08 18.42
N PHE A 29 11.19 3.92 18.68
CA PHE A 29 9.76 3.75 18.51
C PHE A 29 9.06 3.80 19.88
N THR A 30 7.73 3.92 19.87
CA THR A 30 6.88 4.09 21.06
C THR A 30 7.03 2.94 22.07
N VAL A 31 7.32 1.73 21.61
CA VAL A 31 7.57 0.59 22.47
C VAL A 31 9.05 0.63 22.91
N PRO A 32 9.36 0.71 24.22
CA PRO A 32 10.72 0.79 24.73
C PRO A 32 11.61 -0.32 24.18
N GLY A 33 12.85 0.05 23.79
CA GLY A 33 13.82 -0.89 23.23
C GLY A 33 13.55 -1.31 21.78
N THR A 34 12.61 -0.64 21.09
CA THR A 34 12.34 -0.89 19.65
C THR A 34 12.69 0.33 18.81
N TYR A 35 13.01 0.08 17.54
CA TYR A 35 13.31 1.09 16.55
C TYR A 35 12.37 0.95 15.36
N CYS A 36 11.98 2.07 14.77
CA CYS A 36 11.16 2.13 13.58
C CYS A 36 11.99 2.66 12.41
N LEU A 37 12.06 1.88 11.35
CA LEU A 37 12.45 2.34 10.03
C LEU A 37 11.15 2.50 9.23
N GLY A 38 10.81 3.73 8.87
CA GLY A 38 9.57 4.00 8.16
C GLY A 38 9.80 4.89 6.96
N ASP A 39 9.15 4.56 5.89
CA ASP A 39 9.08 5.38 4.69
C ASP A 39 7.77 5.10 3.94
N GLY A 40 7.49 5.80 2.83
CA GLY A 40 6.26 5.59 2.12
C GLY A 40 6.15 6.33 0.80
N THR A 41 5.17 5.92 0.01
CA THR A 41 4.83 6.53 -1.27
C THR A 41 3.89 7.73 -1.08
N ASN A 42 3.92 8.66 -2.05
CA ASN A 42 3.05 9.84 -2.06
C ASN A 42 1.63 9.56 -2.55
N ALA A 43 1.38 8.42 -3.20
CA ALA A 43 0.07 8.12 -3.77
C ALA A 43 -0.36 6.66 -3.51
N ALA A 44 -1.36 6.49 -2.66
CA ALA A 44 -2.05 5.22 -2.47
C ALA A 44 -3.57 5.45 -2.45
N GLY A 45 -4.16 5.85 -1.32
CA GLY A 45 -5.57 6.21 -1.24
C GLY A 45 -5.93 7.42 -2.09
N THR A 46 -5.02 8.39 -2.25
CA THR A 46 -5.18 9.53 -3.17
C THR A 46 -5.26 9.09 -4.63
N LEU A 47 -4.49 8.10 -5.06
CA LEU A 47 -4.57 7.55 -6.41
C LEU A 47 -5.94 6.89 -6.65
N THR A 48 -6.41 6.07 -5.71
CA THR A 48 -7.72 5.44 -5.82
C THR A 48 -8.86 6.46 -5.81
N ARG A 49 -8.72 7.55 -5.04
CA ARG A 49 -9.65 8.68 -5.05
C ARG A 49 -9.65 9.39 -6.41
N TRP A 50 -8.48 9.66 -6.95
CA TRP A 50 -8.33 10.29 -8.27
C TRP A 50 -9.00 9.44 -9.36
N VAL A 51 -8.77 8.12 -9.38
CA VAL A 51 -9.45 7.19 -10.31
C VAL A 51 -10.96 7.22 -10.12
N ARG A 52 -11.45 7.22 -8.87
CA ARG A 52 -12.88 7.31 -8.56
C ARG A 52 -13.49 8.59 -9.12
N ASP A 53 -12.88 9.73 -8.83
CA ASP A 53 -13.42 11.05 -9.20
C ASP A 53 -13.40 11.23 -10.71
N LEU A 54 -12.42 10.64 -11.42
CA LEU A 54 -12.30 10.71 -12.86
C LEU A 54 -13.25 9.74 -13.59
N LEU A 55 -13.35 8.49 -13.13
CA LEU A 55 -13.99 7.42 -13.92
C LEU A 55 -15.29 6.86 -13.31
N TYR A 56 -15.58 7.19 -12.04
CA TYR A 56 -16.72 6.67 -11.29
C TYR A 56 -17.60 7.79 -10.70
N SER A 57 -17.65 8.95 -11.37
CA SER A 57 -18.42 10.10 -10.89
C SER A 57 -19.92 9.81 -10.78
N LYS A 58 -20.49 8.99 -11.66
CA LYS A 58 -21.89 8.58 -11.61
C LYS A 58 -22.19 7.73 -10.37
N GLU A 59 -21.30 6.80 -10.04
CA GLU A 59 -21.40 5.97 -8.85
C GLU A 59 -21.27 6.80 -7.58
N LEU A 60 -20.38 7.79 -7.59
CA LEU A 60 -20.23 8.74 -6.47
C LEU A 60 -21.49 9.59 -6.27
N ASP A 61 -22.14 10.01 -7.35
CA ASP A 61 -23.39 10.75 -7.26
C ASP A 61 -24.57 9.86 -6.82
N ALA A 62 -24.60 8.61 -7.28
CA ALA A 62 -25.58 7.62 -6.80
C ALA A 62 -25.40 7.32 -5.30
N GLU A 63 -24.16 7.19 -4.81
CA GLU A 63 -23.84 7.01 -3.39
C GLU A 63 -24.39 8.17 -2.53
N LYS A 64 -24.21 9.43 -2.97
CA LYS A 64 -24.76 10.62 -2.29
C LYS A 64 -26.29 10.59 -2.17
N GLN A 65 -26.96 9.85 -3.06
CA GLN A 65 -28.42 9.67 -3.09
C GLN A 65 -28.88 8.38 -2.35
N GLY A 66 -27.98 7.75 -1.60
CA GLY A 66 -28.25 6.53 -0.86
C GLY A 66 -28.06 5.21 -1.63
N GLY A 67 -27.43 5.28 -2.80
CA GLY A 67 -27.04 4.11 -3.60
C GLY A 67 -25.80 3.40 -3.06
N GLU A 68 -25.30 2.43 -3.85
CA GLU A 68 -24.11 1.64 -3.51
C GLU A 68 -22.87 2.55 -3.40
N ASN A 69 -22.00 2.24 -2.42
CA ASN A 69 -20.73 2.95 -2.25
C ASN A 69 -19.84 2.81 -3.50
N ALA A 70 -19.33 3.93 -4.02
CA ALA A 70 -18.55 3.97 -5.25
C ALA A 70 -17.28 3.09 -5.16
N TYR A 71 -16.60 3.04 -4.00
CA TYR A 71 -15.44 2.16 -3.81
C TYR A 71 -15.82 0.66 -3.81
N ALA A 72 -17.05 0.31 -3.40
CA ALA A 72 -17.50 -1.08 -3.50
C ALA A 72 -17.69 -1.49 -4.97
N VAL A 73 -18.26 -0.62 -5.80
CA VAL A 73 -18.36 -0.84 -7.25
C VAL A 73 -16.96 -0.97 -7.87
N MET A 74 -16.05 -0.06 -7.55
CA MET A 74 -14.66 -0.09 -8.02
C MET A 74 -13.96 -1.40 -7.64
N ALA A 75 -14.11 -1.84 -6.40
CA ALA A 75 -13.50 -3.08 -5.91
C ALA A 75 -14.03 -4.31 -6.68
N ARG A 76 -15.34 -4.37 -6.91
CA ARG A 76 -15.99 -5.45 -7.66
C ARG A 76 -15.53 -5.48 -9.12
N GLU A 77 -15.47 -4.32 -9.79
CA GLU A 77 -15.00 -4.25 -11.17
C GLU A 77 -13.51 -4.60 -11.29
N ALA A 78 -12.65 -4.11 -10.40
CA ALA A 78 -11.24 -4.47 -10.40
C ALA A 78 -10.99 -5.96 -10.12
N ALA A 79 -11.81 -6.59 -9.27
CA ALA A 79 -11.70 -8.02 -8.98
C ALA A 79 -12.00 -8.91 -10.20
N ALA A 80 -12.81 -8.41 -11.15
CA ALA A 80 -13.13 -9.13 -12.38
C ALA A 80 -12.03 -9.04 -13.46
N VAL A 81 -11.07 -8.14 -13.30
CA VAL A 81 -9.93 -7.98 -14.23
C VAL A 81 -8.80 -8.91 -13.77
N PRO A 82 -8.16 -9.67 -14.67
CA PRO A 82 -7.06 -10.55 -14.29
C PRO A 82 -5.82 -9.79 -13.83
N PRO A 83 -4.88 -10.46 -13.13
CA PRO A 83 -3.58 -9.89 -12.82
C PRO A 83 -2.87 -9.32 -14.04
N GLY A 84 -2.25 -8.15 -13.87
CA GLY A 84 -1.60 -7.42 -14.96
C GLY A 84 -2.52 -6.55 -15.80
N SER A 85 -3.80 -6.40 -15.40
CA SER A 85 -4.74 -5.43 -15.98
C SER A 85 -4.84 -5.52 -17.52
N ASP A 86 -4.83 -6.74 -18.07
CA ASP A 86 -4.82 -7.03 -19.51
C ASP A 86 -3.60 -6.41 -20.26
N GLY A 87 -2.48 -6.23 -19.56
CA GLY A 87 -1.24 -5.64 -20.09
C GLY A 87 -1.15 -4.13 -19.90
N LEU A 88 -1.99 -3.54 -19.06
CA LEU A 88 -1.94 -2.13 -18.70
C LEU A 88 -1.13 -1.94 -17.41
N ILE A 89 -0.07 -1.14 -17.46
CA ILE A 89 0.74 -0.79 -16.30
C ILE A 89 0.55 0.70 -15.98
N MET A 90 0.40 1.03 -14.69
CA MET A 90 0.35 2.40 -14.21
C MET A 90 1.55 2.69 -13.30
N LEU A 91 2.23 3.82 -13.53
CA LEU A 91 3.13 4.42 -12.55
C LEU A 91 2.32 5.38 -11.66
N PRO A 92 2.35 5.24 -10.32
CA PRO A 92 1.43 5.95 -9.42
C PRO A 92 1.86 7.37 -9.06
N TYR A 93 2.91 7.92 -9.66
CA TYR A 93 3.64 9.12 -9.21
C TYR A 93 2.95 10.44 -9.52
N ILE A 94 1.61 10.50 -9.41
CA ILE A 94 0.80 11.70 -9.72
C ILE A 94 1.06 12.89 -8.80
N TYR A 95 1.79 12.70 -7.70
CA TYR A 95 2.23 13.73 -6.75
C TYR A 95 3.74 13.68 -6.50
N GLY A 96 4.52 13.31 -7.51
CA GLY A 96 5.91 12.93 -7.29
C GLY A 96 6.03 11.65 -6.48
N GLU A 97 7.25 11.25 -6.14
CA GLU A 97 7.44 10.08 -5.29
C GLU A 97 8.49 10.34 -4.21
N ARG A 98 8.20 9.88 -2.99
CA ARG A 98 9.11 9.96 -1.87
C ARG A 98 10.02 8.74 -1.85
N SER A 99 9.59 7.65 -1.30
CA SER A 99 10.40 6.44 -1.18
C SER A 99 9.88 5.33 -2.09
N PRO A 100 10.77 4.53 -2.68
CA PRO A 100 12.24 4.59 -2.58
C PRO A 100 12.92 5.57 -3.56
N LEU A 101 12.18 6.26 -4.43
CA LEU A 101 12.73 7.00 -5.56
C LEU A 101 13.32 8.36 -5.17
N GLN A 102 12.78 9.03 -4.15
CA GLN A 102 13.15 10.40 -3.72
C GLN A 102 13.12 11.41 -4.88
N ASP A 103 12.05 11.36 -5.69
CA ASP A 103 11.88 12.16 -6.91
C ASP A 103 10.56 12.94 -6.89
N ALA A 104 10.61 14.19 -6.52
CA ALA A 104 9.46 15.08 -6.47
C ALA A 104 8.92 15.46 -7.86
N GLU A 105 9.74 15.32 -8.92
CA GLU A 105 9.38 15.62 -10.31
C GLU A 105 8.90 14.38 -11.07
N ALA A 106 8.84 13.20 -10.43
CA ALA A 106 8.24 12.01 -11.03
C ALA A 106 6.76 12.24 -11.34
N THR A 107 6.27 11.68 -12.43
CA THR A 107 4.87 11.82 -12.86
C THR A 107 4.20 10.47 -13.08
N GLY A 108 2.88 10.43 -12.96
CA GLY A 108 2.08 9.26 -13.31
C GLY A 108 2.20 8.91 -14.80
N MET A 109 2.09 7.61 -15.11
CA MET A 109 2.11 7.10 -16.48
C MET A 109 1.12 5.96 -16.63
N LEU A 110 0.47 5.87 -17.78
CA LEU A 110 -0.25 4.67 -18.25
C LEU A 110 0.50 4.11 -19.45
N PHE A 111 0.94 2.87 -19.34
CA PHE A 111 1.68 2.16 -20.40
C PHE A 111 0.92 0.92 -20.84
N GLY A 112 0.93 0.64 -22.14
CA GLY A 112 0.25 -0.53 -22.70
C GLY A 112 -1.25 -0.33 -22.96
N LEU A 113 -1.75 0.92 -23.01
CA LEU A 113 -3.16 1.21 -23.25
C LEU A 113 -3.62 0.69 -24.62
N LYS A 114 -4.75 -0.03 -24.63
CA LYS A 114 -5.40 -0.60 -25.81
C LYS A 114 -6.85 -0.09 -25.91
N GLY A 115 -7.42 -0.12 -27.10
CA GLY A 115 -8.82 0.27 -27.32
C GLY A 115 -9.86 -0.63 -26.62
N THR A 116 -9.45 -1.78 -26.11
CA THR A 116 -10.29 -2.70 -25.34
C THR A 116 -10.28 -2.39 -23.84
N HIS A 117 -9.38 -1.55 -23.35
CA HIS A 117 -9.32 -1.19 -21.96
C HIS A 117 -10.41 -0.20 -21.58
N GLY A 118 -11.11 -0.51 -20.49
CA GLY A 118 -12.09 0.37 -19.88
C GLY A 118 -11.66 0.83 -18.48
N ARG A 119 -12.61 1.44 -17.77
CA ARG A 119 -12.35 1.94 -16.41
C ARG A 119 -11.96 0.85 -15.42
N ALA A 120 -12.43 -0.39 -15.61
CA ALA A 120 -12.09 -1.51 -14.74
C ALA A 120 -10.60 -1.84 -14.81
N GLN A 121 -10.01 -1.89 -16.03
CA GLN A 121 -8.58 -2.11 -16.23
C GLN A 121 -7.74 -0.97 -15.65
N ILE A 122 -8.14 0.27 -15.86
CA ILE A 122 -7.44 1.45 -15.31
C ILE A 122 -7.48 1.42 -13.78
N ASN A 123 -8.63 1.12 -13.19
CA ASN A 123 -8.78 0.96 -11.75
C ASN A 123 -7.90 -0.17 -11.20
N ARG A 124 -7.93 -1.34 -11.86
CA ARG A 124 -7.08 -2.48 -11.48
C ARG A 124 -5.60 -2.11 -11.57
N ALA A 125 -5.16 -1.46 -12.64
CA ALA A 125 -3.79 -1.01 -12.83
C ALA A 125 -3.35 -0.02 -11.73
N ALA A 126 -4.26 0.85 -11.25
CA ALA A 126 -3.98 1.74 -10.13
C ALA A 126 -3.79 0.98 -8.81
N LEU A 127 -4.59 -0.05 -8.54
CA LEU A 127 -4.40 -0.91 -7.35
C LEU A 127 -3.09 -1.69 -7.43
N GLU A 128 -2.75 -2.21 -8.61
CA GLU A 128 -1.50 -2.92 -8.87
C GLU A 128 -0.28 -2.00 -8.77
N ALA A 129 -0.39 -0.74 -9.21
CA ALA A 129 0.67 0.26 -9.08
C ALA A 129 1.08 0.47 -7.61
N VAL A 130 0.11 0.59 -6.71
CA VAL A 130 0.39 0.67 -5.26
C VAL A 130 0.96 -0.65 -4.73
N GLY A 131 0.51 -1.79 -5.25
CA GLY A 131 1.09 -3.09 -4.95
C GLY A 131 2.57 -3.17 -5.32
N TYR A 132 2.95 -2.73 -6.52
CA TYR A 132 4.34 -2.65 -6.97
C TYR A 132 5.17 -1.68 -6.11
N SER A 133 4.63 -0.53 -5.74
CA SER A 133 5.30 0.38 -4.80
C SER A 133 5.52 -0.28 -3.43
N THR A 134 4.54 -1.08 -2.95
CA THR A 134 4.71 -1.89 -1.73
C THR A 134 5.84 -2.90 -1.90
N TYR A 135 5.87 -3.60 -3.02
CA TYR A 135 6.92 -4.58 -3.32
C TYR A 135 8.31 -3.95 -3.38
N GLN A 136 8.44 -2.76 -3.97
CA GLN A 136 9.71 -1.99 -3.95
C GLN A 136 10.20 -1.72 -2.52
N HIS A 137 9.31 -1.39 -1.58
CA HIS A 137 9.71 -1.21 -0.18
C HIS A 137 10.13 -2.52 0.48
N LEU A 138 9.49 -3.65 0.15
CA LEU A 138 9.92 -4.96 0.65
C LEU A 138 11.34 -5.30 0.18
N LEU A 139 11.63 -5.09 -1.10
CA LEU A 139 12.97 -5.28 -1.65
C LEU A 139 14.00 -4.36 -0.99
N LEU A 140 13.65 -3.09 -0.77
CA LEU A 140 14.52 -2.14 -0.07
C LEU A 140 14.84 -2.62 1.37
N PHE A 141 13.86 -3.16 2.09
CA PHE A 141 14.12 -3.70 3.43
C PHE A 141 15.00 -4.96 3.39
N GLU A 142 14.89 -5.78 2.37
CA GLU A 142 15.79 -6.93 2.15
C GLU A 142 17.21 -6.47 1.86
N GLU A 143 17.41 -5.49 0.99
CA GLU A 143 18.72 -4.87 0.70
C GLU A 143 19.37 -4.26 1.93
N LEU A 144 18.56 -3.66 2.82
CA LEU A 144 19.02 -3.11 4.09
C LEU A 144 19.31 -4.18 5.16
N GLY A 145 19.13 -5.47 4.85
CA GLY A 145 19.37 -6.58 5.77
C GLY A 145 18.32 -6.74 6.87
N VAL A 146 17.14 -6.18 6.68
CA VAL A 146 15.99 -6.23 7.61
C VAL A 146 14.73 -6.78 6.95
N PRO A 147 14.77 -7.99 6.37
CA PRO A 147 13.62 -8.55 5.66
C PRO A 147 12.40 -8.65 6.58
N PRO A 148 11.22 -8.26 6.10
CA PRO A 148 9.98 -8.38 6.87
C PRO A 148 9.68 -9.84 7.18
N ARG A 149 9.24 -10.14 8.40
CA ARG A 149 8.81 -11.49 8.79
C ARG A 149 7.30 -11.67 8.69
N ARG A 150 6.56 -10.57 8.68
CA ARG A 150 5.10 -10.53 8.52
C ARG A 150 4.66 -9.15 8.09
N ILE A 151 3.54 -9.09 7.41
CA ILE A 151 2.90 -7.84 6.98
C ILE A 151 1.59 -7.71 7.76
N ILE A 152 1.39 -6.55 8.39
CA ILE A 152 0.11 -6.19 9.02
C ILE A 152 -0.36 -4.91 8.33
N THR A 153 -1.60 -4.92 7.83
CA THR A 153 -2.19 -3.76 7.16
C THR A 153 -3.19 -3.06 8.05
N ALA A 154 -3.30 -1.75 7.90
CA ALA A 154 -4.29 -0.93 8.60
C ALA A 154 -4.78 0.19 7.69
N GLY A 155 -5.84 0.89 8.09
CA GLY A 155 -6.38 2.01 7.34
C GLY A 155 -7.51 1.64 6.37
N GLY A 156 -8.11 2.66 5.72
CA GLY A 156 -9.31 2.52 4.90
C GLY A 156 -9.19 1.57 3.71
N GLY A 157 -7.99 1.43 3.14
CA GLY A 157 -7.70 0.53 2.03
C GLY A 157 -7.97 -0.95 2.34
N THR A 158 -7.90 -1.35 3.62
CA THR A 158 -8.15 -2.74 4.05
C THR A 158 -9.59 -3.21 3.80
N LYS A 159 -10.51 -2.28 3.58
CA LYS A 159 -11.91 -2.58 3.21
C LYS A 159 -12.04 -3.10 1.76
N ASN A 160 -11.05 -2.85 0.92
CA ASN A 160 -11.01 -3.37 -0.45
C ASN A 160 -10.29 -4.73 -0.48
N ALA A 161 -11.07 -5.82 -0.47
CA ALA A 161 -10.53 -7.18 -0.43
C ALA A 161 -9.67 -7.51 -1.66
N ALA A 162 -10.06 -7.02 -2.86
CA ALA A 162 -9.29 -7.22 -4.08
C ALA A 162 -7.91 -6.55 -3.98
N TRP A 163 -7.86 -5.33 -3.45
CA TRP A 163 -6.59 -4.61 -3.27
C TRP A 163 -5.68 -5.31 -2.26
N MET A 164 -6.23 -5.77 -1.14
CA MET A 164 -5.46 -6.52 -0.15
C MET A 164 -4.90 -7.82 -0.71
N GLN A 165 -5.67 -8.53 -1.56
CA GLN A 165 -5.17 -9.72 -2.22
C GLN A 165 -4.06 -9.42 -3.24
N ILE A 166 -4.19 -8.35 -4.04
CA ILE A 166 -3.13 -7.88 -4.95
C ILE A 166 -1.82 -7.65 -4.19
N ILE A 167 -1.87 -6.94 -3.06
CA ILE A 167 -0.69 -6.65 -2.25
C ILE A 167 -0.12 -7.93 -1.63
N CYS A 168 -0.98 -8.83 -1.16
CA CYS A 168 -0.57 -10.13 -0.61
C CYS A 168 0.15 -10.98 -1.67
N ASP A 169 -0.40 -11.04 -2.87
CA ASP A 169 0.16 -11.79 -4.00
C ASP A 169 1.51 -11.19 -4.43
N MET A 170 1.62 -9.87 -4.57
CA MET A 170 2.88 -9.21 -4.91
C MET A 170 3.94 -9.40 -3.83
N ALA A 171 3.57 -9.33 -2.56
CA ALA A 171 4.48 -9.53 -1.46
C ALA A 171 4.98 -10.99 -1.34
N GLY A 172 4.22 -11.97 -1.82
CA GLY A 172 4.53 -13.39 -1.71
C GLY A 172 4.55 -13.92 -0.26
N MET A 173 3.93 -13.20 0.66
CA MET A 173 3.91 -13.58 2.07
C MET A 173 2.55 -13.26 2.73
N PRO A 174 2.18 -13.98 3.81
CA PRO A 174 0.90 -13.78 4.47
C PRO A 174 0.70 -12.34 4.93
N LEU A 175 -0.50 -11.81 4.71
CA LEU A 175 -0.90 -10.47 5.06
C LEU A 175 -2.00 -10.52 6.13
N THR A 176 -1.77 -9.89 7.27
CA THR A 176 -2.73 -9.81 8.38
C THR A 176 -3.53 -8.52 8.29
N ILE A 177 -4.85 -8.63 8.29
CA ILE A 177 -5.79 -7.51 8.35
C ILE A 177 -6.45 -7.56 9.72
N PRO A 178 -6.18 -6.62 10.64
CA PRO A 178 -6.81 -6.59 11.96
C PRO A 178 -8.33 -6.47 11.87
N GLU A 179 -9.05 -7.28 12.63
CA GLU A 179 -10.50 -7.23 12.77
C GLU A 179 -10.86 -7.22 14.26
N PRO A 180 -11.74 -6.28 14.72
CA PRO A 180 -12.35 -5.21 13.93
C PRO A 180 -11.32 -4.23 13.36
N PHE A 181 -11.76 -3.49 12.33
CA PHE A 181 -10.94 -2.48 11.67
C PHE A 181 -10.23 -1.57 12.66
N GLN A 182 -8.92 -1.43 12.49
CA GLN A 182 -8.07 -0.61 13.35
C GLN A 182 -7.37 0.47 12.52
N CYS A 183 -7.15 1.61 13.18
CA CYS A 183 -6.43 2.76 12.63
C CYS A 183 -5.46 3.31 13.69
N SER A 184 -4.75 4.38 13.36
CA SER A 184 -3.81 5.05 14.26
C SER A 184 -4.43 5.41 15.61
N SER A 185 -5.68 5.92 15.61
CA SER A 185 -6.38 6.30 16.83
C SER A 185 -6.63 5.13 17.80
N TYR A 186 -6.76 3.91 17.29
CA TYR A 186 -6.82 2.74 18.15
C TYR A 186 -5.47 2.50 18.87
N GLY A 187 -4.36 2.63 18.15
CA GLY A 187 -3.03 2.55 18.73
C GLY A 187 -2.79 3.62 19.80
N ASP A 188 -3.21 4.86 19.51
CA ASP A 188 -3.10 5.98 20.46
C ASP A 188 -3.93 5.72 21.73
N ALA A 189 -5.15 5.19 21.58
CA ALA A 189 -6.00 4.82 22.72
C ALA A 189 -5.37 3.71 23.59
N MET A 190 -4.74 2.71 22.95
CA MET A 190 -4.04 1.64 23.66
C MET A 190 -2.80 2.14 24.42
N LEU A 191 -2.07 3.11 23.84
CA LEU A 191 -0.93 3.75 24.51
C LEU A 191 -1.40 4.64 25.66
N ALA A 192 -2.51 5.36 25.49
CA ALA A 192 -3.12 6.13 26.58
C ALA A 192 -3.57 5.22 27.75
N ALA A 193 -4.19 4.08 27.44
CA ALA A 193 -4.56 3.08 28.43
C ALA A 193 -3.37 2.56 29.24
N LEU A 194 -2.22 2.35 28.60
CA LEU A 194 -0.95 2.06 29.27
C LEU A 194 -0.49 3.21 30.18
N GLY A 195 -0.55 4.44 29.65
CA GLY A 195 -0.10 5.64 30.36
C GLY A 195 -0.89 5.94 31.64
N VAL A 196 -2.18 5.63 31.66
CA VAL A 196 -3.05 5.81 32.84
C VAL A 196 -3.16 4.55 33.71
N GLY A 197 -2.41 3.48 33.39
CA GLY A 197 -2.42 2.24 34.15
C GLY A 197 -3.65 1.34 33.96
N ALA A 198 -4.50 1.62 32.96
CA ALA A 198 -5.62 0.75 32.59
C ALA A 198 -5.15 -0.55 31.91
N LEU A 199 -3.95 -0.54 31.33
CA LEU A 199 -3.19 -1.69 30.91
C LEU A 199 -1.87 -1.73 31.68
N GLU A 200 -1.52 -2.88 32.25
CA GLU A 200 -0.38 -3.01 33.16
C GLU A 200 0.98 -3.03 32.41
N SER A 201 1.00 -3.41 31.14
CA SER A 201 2.23 -3.59 30.39
C SER A 201 2.01 -3.65 28.88
N PHE A 202 3.08 -3.49 28.11
CA PHE A 202 3.07 -3.77 26.66
C PHE A 202 2.72 -5.24 26.33
N ALA A 203 2.99 -6.18 27.24
CA ALA A 203 2.57 -7.57 27.09
C ALA A 203 1.05 -7.72 27.19
N ALA A 204 0.43 -7.05 28.17
CA ALA A 204 -1.02 -6.98 28.31
C ALA A 204 -1.67 -6.29 27.10
N LEU A 205 -1.10 -5.18 26.63
CA LEU A 205 -1.54 -4.51 25.41
C LEU A 205 -1.50 -5.47 24.20
N ARG A 206 -0.40 -6.19 24.02
CA ARG A 206 -0.26 -7.16 22.93
C ARG A 206 -1.29 -8.29 22.99
N ALA A 207 -1.62 -8.76 24.19
CA ALA A 207 -2.62 -9.80 24.40
C ALA A 207 -4.05 -9.30 24.11
N ALA A 208 -4.30 -8.01 24.31
CA ALA A 208 -5.58 -7.37 24.03
C ALA A 208 -5.81 -7.04 22.53
N LEU A 209 -4.75 -7.10 21.69
CA LEU A 209 -4.90 -6.84 20.27
C LEU A 209 -5.70 -7.97 19.60
N PRO A 210 -6.71 -7.63 18.77
CA PRO A 210 -7.44 -8.63 18.02
C PRO A 210 -6.54 -9.34 17.00
N GLN A 211 -6.86 -10.60 16.73
CA GLN A 211 -6.03 -11.44 15.88
C GLN A 211 -6.12 -11.08 14.40
N GLY A 212 -7.26 -10.68 13.91
CA GLY A 212 -7.47 -10.32 12.51
C GLY A 212 -7.53 -11.51 11.55
N ARG A 213 -7.88 -11.20 10.30
CA ARG A 213 -7.93 -12.14 9.19
C ARG A 213 -6.56 -12.22 8.51
N ILE A 214 -6.14 -13.43 8.14
CA ILE A 214 -4.89 -13.67 7.41
C ILE A 214 -5.24 -14.01 5.97
N LEU A 215 -4.73 -13.23 5.02
CA LEU A 215 -4.72 -13.56 3.60
C LEU A 215 -3.46 -14.37 3.29
N GLN A 216 -3.60 -15.36 2.40
CA GLN A 216 -2.49 -16.11 1.84
C GLN A 216 -2.23 -15.63 0.41
N PRO A 217 -0.97 -15.52 -0.03
CA PRO A 217 -0.65 -15.20 -1.41
C PRO A 217 -1.05 -16.35 -2.33
N ASP A 218 -1.58 -15.99 -3.51
CA ASP A 218 -1.69 -16.92 -4.63
C ASP A 218 -0.33 -17.03 -5.31
N GLN A 219 0.25 -18.21 -5.32
CA GLN A 219 1.61 -18.44 -5.83
C GLN A 219 1.74 -18.12 -7.32
N LYS A 220 0.71 -18.44 -8.12
CA LYS A 220 0.71 -18.14 -9.55
C LYS A 220 0.68 -16.64 -9.82
N ASN A 221 -0.13 -15.90 -9.07
CA ASN A 221 -0.17 -14.45 -9.17
C ASN A 221 1.15 -13.82 -8.69
N HIS A 222 1.75 -14.36 -7.63
CA HIS A 222 3.04 -13.92 -7.13
C HIS A 222 4.13 -14.02 -8.21
N GLU A 223 4.26 -15.19 -8.84
CA GLU A 223 5.22 -15.42 -9.93
C GLU A 223 4.97 -14.47 -11.10
N PHE A 224 3.71 -14.28 -11.49
CA PHE A 224 3.33 -13.31 -12.52
C PHE A 224 3.79 -11.90 -12.18
N TYR A 225 3.53 -11.41 -10.96
CA TYR A 225 3.91 -10.07 -10.56
C TYR A 225 5.43 -9.89 -10.43
N GLN A 226 6.15 -10.92 -9.99
CA GLN A 226 7.62 -10.89 -9.96
C GLN A 226 8.21 -10.78 -11.37
N GLU A 227 7.68 -11.52 -12.34
CA GLU A 227 8.10 -11.45 -13.74
C GLU A 227 7.86 -10.07 -14.35
N HIS A 228 6.77 -9.39 -13.97
CA HIS A 228 6.36 -8.10 -14.52
C HIS A 228 6.92 -6.88 -13.76
N TYR A 229 7.41 -7.06 -12.55
CA TYR A 229 8.01 -5.98 -11.77
C TYR A 229 9.18 -5.25 -12.46
N PRO A 230 10.11 -5.91 -13.15
CA PRO A 230 11.16 -5.20 -13.90
C PRO A 230 10.59 -4.22 -14.91
N ILE A 231 9.49 -4.54 -15.60
CA ILE A 231 8.84 -3.62 -16.56
C ILE A 231 8.35 -2.36 -15.83
N PHE A 232 7.66 -2.52 -14.69
CA PHE A 232 7.19 -1.39 -13.88
C PHE A 232 8.36 -0.49 -13.44
N ARG A 233 9.45 -1.07 -12.94
CA ARG A 233 10.65 -0.35 -12.52
C ARG A 233 11.31 0.38 -13.68
N ASP A 234 11.53 -0.31 -14.79
CA ASP A 234 12.28 0.20 -15.93
C ASP A 234 11.49 1.30 -16.67
N LEU A 235 10.16 1.24 -16.69
CA LEU A 235 9.32 2.34 -17.19
C LEU A 235 9.62 3.67 -16.49
N TYR A 236 9.84 3.66 -15.17
CA TYR A 236 10.25 4.88 -14.48
C TYR A 236 11.69 5.26 -14.84
N LEU A 237 12.64 4.32 -14.73
CA LEU A 237 14.06 4.59 -14.94
C LEU A 237 14.34 5.16 -16.34
N GLU A 238 13.70 4.61 -17.37
CA GLU A 238 13.88 5.03 -18.76
C GLU A 238 13.17 6.34 -19.10
N ASN A 239 12.16 6.74 -18.34
CA ASN A 239 11.37 7.93 -18.62
C ASN A 239 11.59 9.08 -17.62
N ARG A 240 12.34 8.88 -16.54
CA ARG A 240 12.58 9.88 -15.50
C ARG A 240 13.03 11.23 -16.08
N ASP A 241 14.05 11.24 -16.93
CA ASP A 241 14.56 12.49 -17.50
C ASP A 241 13.56 13.17 -18.45
N ARG A 242 12.63 12.40 -19.06
CA ARG A 242 11.54 12.96 -19.85
C ARG A 242 10.48 13.59 -18.96
N MET A 243 10.13 12.92 -17.84
CA MET A 243 9.20 13.45 -16.85
C MET A 243 9.70 14.80 -16.30
N HIS A 244 10.97 14.89 -15.89
CA HIS A 244 11.57 16.13 -15.39
C HIS A 244 11.57 17.24 -16.43
N ARG A 245 11.81 16.93 -17.71
CA ARG A 245 11.77 17.95 -18.79
C ARG A 245 10.38 18.50 -19.04
N MET A 246 9.32 17.75 -18.76
CA MET A 246 7.94 18.21 -18.92
C MET A 246 7.45 19.10 -17.77
N GLN A 247 8.19 19.16 -16.64
CA GLN A 247 7.87 20.00 -15.49
C GLN A 247 8.50 21.42 -15.59
N LYS A 248 9.36 21.64 -16.56
CA LYS A 248 10.03 22.94 -16.85
C LYS A 248 9.20 23.75 -17.81
#